data_52082d4a421fbc2eb04fdcb956c32d5d
#
_entry.id   52082d4a421fbc2eb04fdcb956c32d5d
#
_cell.length_a   1.000
_cell.length_b   1.000
_cell.length_c   1.000
_cell.angle_alpha   90.00
_cell.angle_beta   90.00
_cell.angle_gamma   90.00
#
_symmetry.space_group_name_H-M   'P 1'
#
loop_
_entity.id
_entity.type
_entity.pdbx_description
1 polymer ?
#
loop_
_entity_poly.entity_id
_entity_poly.type
_entity_poly.pdbx_seq_one_letter_code
_entity_poly.pdbx_strand_id
1 'polypeptide(L)'
;PPPPKKKSRKFIEKKFCTWVTFGSQVSDEVSSVSVSLSCTVPLILSWVLNVIRALLYGFLCGFQVAESVLTVAYENGVNLFDTAEIYASGRAETVLGSIIKKKGWRRSSFVITTKIYWGGQAETERGLSRKHIIEGLRGSLSRLQMDYVDIVFANRTDINTPMEEVVRAMTFVINQGLAMYWGTSRWSAMEIMEAYSVARQFNLVPPVCEQAEYHYFQRDKVEVQLPELYHKIGVGVMTWSPLACGLITGKYCDGVPDTSRAALKGYEWLKEKVQSDEGRRQMMKIKEITTLAERLGCTAAQLAIAWCMRSEGVSCVLIGVSSTEQLLENLEAIKVLSLLTPELVVQLDSVLGNMPHSKKETRH
;
A
#
# COMPACT_ATOMS: atom_id res chain seq x y z
N PRO A 1 3.28 25.91 36.45
CA PRO A 1 3.20 25.54 35.06
C PRO A 1 2.22 24.38 34.88
N PRO A 2 1.25 24.45 33.96
CA PRO A 2 0.26 23.38 33.79
C PRO A 2 0.88 22.21 33.03
N PRO A 3 0.39 20.97 33.21
CA PRO A 3 0.93 19.77 32.59
C PRO A 3 0.67 19.75 31.07
N PRO A 4 1.53 19.07 30.28
CA PRO A 4 1.45 19.08 28.83
C PRO A 4 0.20 18.37 28.34
N LYS A 5 -0.43 18.98 27.35
CA LYS A 5 -1.81 18.71 26.90
C LYS A 5 -1.97 17.36 26.20
N LYS A 6 -2.99 16.63 26.57
CA LYS A 6 -3.56 15.37 26.07
C LYS A 6 -3.82 15.24 24.54
N LYS A 7 -3.25 16.10 23.68
CA LYS A 7 -3.53 16.05 22.21
C LYS A 7 -2.86 14.88 21.48
N SER A 8 -1.66 14.46 21.93
CA SER A 8 -0.97 13.32 21.31
C SER A 8 -1.63 11.97 21.66
N ARG A 9 -2.11 11.83 22.89
CA ARG A 9 -2.83 10.62 23.33
C ARG A 9 -4.17 10.42 22.60
N LYS A 10 -4.94 11.49 22.36
CA LYS A 10 -6.20 11.40 21.60
C LYS A 10 -6.01 11.04 20.11
N PHE A 11 -4.89 11.40 19.52
CA PHE A 11 -4.59 11.07 18.13
C PHE A 11 -4.19 9.59 18.00
N ILE A 12 -3.40 9.09 18.95
CA ILE A 12 -3.04 7.66 19.03
C ILE A 12 -4.28 6.83 19.38
N GLU A 13 -5.09 7.26 20.34
CA GLU A 13 -6.32 6.57 20.72
C GLU A 13 -7.35 6.53 19.58
N LYS A 14 -7.50 7.57 18.76
CA LYS A 14 -8.38 7.52 17.58
C LYS A 14 -7.89 6.53 16.51
N LYS A 15 -6.59 6.40 16.30
CA LYS A 15 -6.03 5.36 15.41
C LYS A 15 -6.13 3.96 16.03
N PHE A 16 -6.07 3.83 17.34
CA PHE A 16 -6.18 2.56 18.08
C PHE A 16 -7.63 2.11 18.31
N CYS A 17 -8.57 3.02 18.61
CA CYS A 17 -9.97 2.65 18.89
C CYS A 17 -10.70 2.02 17.69
N THR A 18 -10.27 2.28 16.46
CA THR A 18 -10.84 1.61 15.27
C THR A 18 -10.43 0.13 15.19
N TRP A 19 -9.43 -0.32 15.97
CA TRP A 19 -8.94 -1.68 16.01
C TRP A 19 -9.58 -2.56 17.08
N VAL A 20 -10.03 -1.98 18.18
CA VAL A 20 -10.54 -2.71 19.35
C VAL A 20 -12.05 -2.99 19.27
N THR A 21 -12.77 -2.29 18.39
CA THR A 21 -14.25 -2.36 18.36
C THR A 21 -14.81 -3.52 17.51
N PHE A 22 -13.98 -4.35 16.88
CA PHE A 22 -14.46 -5.52 16.13
C PHE A 22 -14.35 -6.87 16.84
N GLY A 23 -14.02 -6.86 18.12
CA GLY A 23 -13.81 -8.09 18.90
C GLY A 23 -14.53 -8.16 20.24
N SER A 24 -15.77 -7.66 20.40
CA SER A 24 -16.71 -8.17 21.41
C SER A 24 -18.04 -7.41 21.45
N GLN A 25 -19.11 -8.19 21.36
CA GLN A 25 -20.51 -7.96 21.80
C GLN A 25 -21.37 -6.98 21.00
N VAL A 26 -22.27 -7.62 20.25
CA VAL A 26 -23.58 -7.09 19.89
C VAL A 26 -24.44 -6.98 21.15
N SER A 27 -24.92 -5.78 21.47
CA SER A 27 -26.16 -5.59 22.24
C SER A 27 -26.96 -4.46 21.62
N ASP A 28 -28.24 -4.77 21.41
CA ASP A 28 -29.25 -3.94 20.77
C ASP A 28 -29.46 -2.61 21.50
N GLU A 29 -29.51 -1.50 20.73
CA GLU A 29 -30.52 -0.46 20.93
C GLU A 29 -30.58 0.46 19.69
N VAL A 30 -31.75 0.51 19.11
CA VAL A 30 -32.12 1.36 17.98
C VAL A 30 -32.58 2.72 18.52
N SER A 31 -31.90 3.78 18.16
CA SER A 31 -32.49 5.12 18.18
C SER A 31 -31.94 6.00 17.03
N SER A 32 -32.89 6.59 16.34
CA SER A 32 -32.80 7.42 15.14
C SER A 32 -31.73 8.50 15.18
N VAL A 33 -30.82 8.51 14.19
CA VAL A 33 -29.95 9.64 13.89
C VAL A 33 -30.03 9.95 12.39
N SER A 34 -30.41 11.17 12.10
CA SER A 34 -30.45 11.78 10.78
C SER A 34 -29.07 11.72 10.11
N VAL A 35 -29.01 11.07 8.92
CA VAL A 35 -27.80 10.92 8.14
C VAL A 35 -27.54 12.18 7.34
N SER A 36 -26.59 12.99 7.75
CA SER A 36 -25.93 13.93 6.85
C SER A 36 -24.87 13.15 6.07
N LEU A 37 -25.05 13.08 4.75
CA LEU A 37 -24.11 12.48 3.81
C LEU A 37 -22.82 13.31 3.71
N SER A 38 -21.90 13.13 4.65
CA SER A 38 -20.50 13.36 4.42
C SER A 38 -19.89 12.00 4.06
N CYS A 39 -19.54 11.81 2.79
CA CYS A 39 -18.82 10.64 2.29
C CYS A 39 -17.40 10.61 2.86
N THR A 40 -17.28 10.30 4.13
CA THR A 40 -16.05 9.77 4.70
C THR A 40 -16.18 8.26 4.68
N VAL A 41 -15.59 7.63 3.66
CA VAL A 41 -15.33 6.18 3.69
C VAL A 41 -14.64 5.89 5.02
N PRO A 42 -15.17 5.02 5.89
CA PRO A 42 -14.45 4.62 7.08
C PRO A 42 -13.16 3.96 6.61
N LEU A 43 -12.05 4.68 6.75
CA LEU A 43 -10.72 4.21 6.41
C LEU A 43 -10.40 3.01 7.30
N ILE A 44 -10.56 1.83 6.72
CA ILE A 44 -10.11 0.58 7.32
C ILE A 44 -8.59 0.65 7.34
N LEU A 45 -8.03 0.95 8.49
CA LEU A 45 -6.60 0.82 8.76
C LEU A 45 -6.27 -0.68 8.70
N SER A 46 -5.80 -1.15 7.56
CA SER A 46 -5.42 -2.54 7.38
C SER A 46 -4.01 -2.64 6.85
N TRP A 47 -3.30 -3.63 7.33
CA TRP A 47 -2.02 -4.07 6.80
C TRP A 47 -2.26 -4.88 5.55
N VAL A 48 -1.49 -4.63 4.50
CA VAL A 48 -1.64 -5.37 3.26
C VAL A 48 -0.36 -6.06 2.88
N LEU A 49 -0.54 -7.31 2.59
CA LEU A 49 0.52 -8.19 2.16
C LEU A 49 0.56 -8.32 0.64
N ASN A 50 1.62 -7.88 0.01
CA ASN A 50 1.92 -8.20 -1.38
C ASN A 50 2.74 -9.51 -1.41
N VAL A 51 2.14 -10.58 -0.86
CA VAL A 51 2.80 -11.89 -0.64
C VAL A 51 3.21 -12.53 -1.95
N ILE A 52 2.47 -12.27 -3.00
CA ILE A 52 2.52 -13.08 -4.21
C ILE A 52 3.69 -12.69 -5.12
N ARG A 53 4.17 -11.46 -5.05
CA ARG A 53 5.30 -11.03 -5.88
C ARG A 53 6.63 -11.73 -5.52
N ALA A 54 6.80 -12.09 -4.25
CA ALA A 54 8.00 -12.80 -3.79
C ALA A 54 7.95 -14.32 -4.06
N LEU A 55 6.78 -14.93 -4.00
CA LEU A 55 6.59 -16.38 -4.15
C LEU A 55 6.72 -16.90 -5.57
N LEU A 56 6.65 -16.05 -6.59
CA LEU A 56 6.66 -16.46 -7.99
C LEU A 56 8.06 -16.56 -8.60
N TYR A 57 9.09 -16.10 -7.92
CA TYR A 57 10.49 -16.23 -8.38
C TYR A 57 11.23 -17.42 -7.77
N GLY A 58 10.64 -18.10 -6.79
CA GLY A 58 11.19 -19.35 -6.26
C GLY A 58 10.44 -20.55 -6.85
N PHE A 59 10.98 -21.18 -7.86
CA PHE A 59 10.41 -22.37 -8.52
C PHE A 59 10.22 -23.59 -7.59
N LEU A 60 10.51 -23.44 -6.29
CA LEU A 60 10.48 -24.51 -5.27
C LEU A 60 9.68 -24.19 -3.99
N CYS A 61 9.27 -22.95 -3.74
CA CYS A 61 8.41 -22.61 -2.61
C CYS A 61 6.96 -22.43 -3.09
N GLY A 62 6.31 -23.54 -3.33
CA GLY A 62 5.03 -23.62 -4.00
C GLY A 62 3.86 -22.97 -3.25
N PHE A 63 2.67 -23.22 -3.76
CA PHE A 63 1.36 -22.86 -3.23
C PHE A 63 1.24 -22.97 -1.69
N GLN A 64 1.92 -23.94 -1.06
CA GLN A 64 1.90 -24.16 0.39
C GLN A 64 2.48 -22.97 1.19
N VAL A 65 3.58 -22.35 0.74
CA VAL A 65 4.16 -21.19 1.44
C VAL A 65 3.24 -19.99 1.30
N ALA A 66 2.66 -19.77 0.10
CA ALA A 66 1.66 -18.72 -0.10
C ALA A 66 0.44 -18.93 0.80
N GLU A 67 -0.05 -20.16 0.89
CA GLU A 67 -1.17 -20.51 1.76
C GLU A 67 -0.84 -20.26 3.23
N SER A 68 0.34 -20.69 3.68
CA SER A 68 0.78 -20.48 5.08
C SER A 68 0.87 -19.00 5.41
N VAL A 69 1.53 -18.20 4.56
CA VAL A 69 1.69 -16.77 4.78
C VAL A 69 0.35 -16.03 4.79
N LEU A 70 -0.54 -16.33 3.83
CA LEU A 70 -1.88 -15.72 3.78
C LEU A 70 -2.73 -16.11 4.99
N THR A 71 -2.62 -17.36 5.43
CA THR A 71 -3.34 -17.84 6.61
C THR A 71 -2.87 -17.12 7.87
N VAL A 72 -1.57 -17.09 8.10
CA VAL A 72 -0.97 -16.37 9.25
C VAL A 72 -1.30 -14.87 9.19
N ALA A 73 -1.27 -14.26 7.99
CA ALA A 73 -1.66 -12.87 7.82
C ALA A 73 -3.10 -12.62 8.28
N TYR A 74 -4.05 -13.41 7.76
CA TYR A 74 -5.47 -13.26 8.09
C TYR A 74 -5.75 -13.51 9.58
N GLU A 75 -5.14 -14.54 10.17
CA GLU A 75 -5.27 -14.86 11.59
C GLU A 75 -4.68 -13.78 12.51
N ASN A 76 -3.71 -12.99 12.02
CA ASN A 76 -3.14 -11.84 12.74
C ASN A 76 -3.80 -10.50 12.37
N GLY A 77 -4.99 -10.52 11.78
CA GLY A 77 -5.80 -9.33 11.54
C GLY A 77 -5.51 -8.59 10.23
N VAL A 78 -4.64 -9.11 9.38
CA VAL A 78 -4.46 -8.58 8.01
C VAL A 78 -5.70 -8.89 7.21
N ASN A 79 -6.38 -7.86 6.73
CA ASN A 79 -7.64 -8.00 6.03
C ASN A 79 -7.67 -7.33 4.64
N LEU A 80 -6.56 -6.81 4.13
CA LEU A 80 -6.46 -6.27 2.78
C LEU A 80 -5.36 -7.00 2.00
N PHE A 81 -5.69 -7.53 0.83
CA PHE A 81 -4.79 -8.27 -0.05
C PHE A 81 -4.71 -7.58 -1.41
N ASP A 82 -3.51 -7.16 -1.79
CA ASP A 82 -3.24 -6.42 -3.02
C ASP A 82 -2.58 -7.30 -4.08
N THR A 83 -3.12 -7.26 -5.29
CA THR A 83 -2.56 -7.97 -6.44
C THR A 83 -2.57 -7.08 -7.70
N ALA A 84 -2.29 -7.64 -8.87
CA ALA A 84 -2.41 -7.00 -10.17
C ALA A 84 -2.46 -8.03 -11.28
N GLU A 85 -3.11 -7.69 -12.40
CA GLU A 85 -3.18 -8.56 -13.60
C GLU A 85 -1.79 -8.98 -14.12
N ILE A 86 -0.78 -8.10 -13.97
CA ILE A 86 0.58 -8.35 -14.43
C ILE A 86 1.39 -9.28 -13.49
N TYR A 87 1.01 -9.40 -12.22
CA TYR A 87 1.83 -10.14 -11.27
C TYR A 87 1.90 -11.61 -11.63
N ALA A 88 3.12 -12.03 -12.04
CA ALA A 88 3.40 -13.35 -12.57
C ALA A 88 2.46 -13.76 -13.72
N SER A 89 2.12 -12.82 -14.59
CA SER A 89 1.21 -13.04 -15.72
C SER A 89 -0.16 -13.59 -15.27
N GLY A 90 -0.73 -12.99 -14.22
CA GLY A 90 -2.05 -13.35 -13.67
C GLY A 90 -2.05 -14.50 -12.66
N ARG A 91 -0.94 -15.26 -12.54
CA ARG A 91 -0.87 -16.37 -11.58
C ARG A 91 -1.02 -15.93 -10.12
N ALA A 92 -0.61 -14.71 -9.80
CA ALA A 92 -0.79 -14.14 -8.47
C ALA A 92 -2.27 -14.08 -8.07
N GLU A 93 -3.12 -13.60 -8.95
CA GLU A 93 -4.58 -13.56 -8.74
C GLU A 93 -5.17 -14.97 -8.61
N THR A 94 -4.74 -15.91 -9.47
CA THR A 94 -5.19 -17.30 -9.41
C THR A 94 -4.84 -17.99 -8.09
N VAL A 95 -3.60 -17.78 -7.59
CA VAL A 95 -3.15 -18.36 -6.31
C VAL A 95 -3.94 -17.74 -5.15
N LEU A 96 -4.06 -16.41 -5.12
CA LEU A 96 -4.81 -15.70 -4.07
C LEU A 96 -6.28 -16.17 -4.02
N GLY A 97 -6.96 -16.18 -5.15
CA GLY A 97 -8.36 -16.62 -5.24
C GLY A 97 -8.53 -18.07 -4.81
N SER A 98 -7.65 -18.97 -5.24
CA SER A 98 -7.68 -20.38 -4.87
C SER A 98 -7.49 -20.60 -3.36
N ILE A 99 -6.59 -19.85 -2.72
CA ILE A 99 -6.37 -19.94 -1.27
C ILE A 99 -7.60 -19.44 -0.51
N ILE A 100 -8.09 -18.25 -0.86
CA ILE A 100 -9.28 -17.67 -0.20
C ILE A 100 -10.48 -18.60 -0.31
N LYS A 101 -10.71 -19.18 -1.50
CA LYS A 101 -11.78 -20.15 -1.72
C LYS A 101 -11.59 -21.43 -0.89
N LYS A 102 -10.36 -21.98 -0.87
CA LYS A 102 -10.02 -23.16 -0.06
C LYS A 102 -10.25 -22.93 1.43
N LYS A 103 -9.91 -21.72 1.93
CA LYS A 103 -10.06 -21.35 3.35
C LYS A 103 -11.50 -21.03 3.73
N GLY A 104 -12.37 -20.77 2.77
CA GLY A 104 -13.77 -20.42 3.03
C GLY A 104 -13.94 -19.11 3.82
N TRP A 105 -13.01 -18.17 3.70
CA TRP A 105 -13.11 -16.89 4.41
C TRP A 105 -14.32 -16.09 3.94
N ARG A 106 -15.03 -15.52 4.89
CA ARG A 106 -16.21 -14.70 4.61
C ARG A 106 -15.82 -13.47 3.78
N ARG A 107 -16.44 -13.29 2.60
CA ARG A 107 -16.07 -12.21 1.66
C ARG A 107 -16.07 -10.82 2.29
N SER A 108 -16.96 -10.54 3.23
CA SER A 108 -17.06 -9.26 3.92
C SER A 108 -15.97 -9.02 4.99
N SER A 109 -15.12 -10.02 5.28
CA SER A 109 -14.07 -9.89 6.29
C SER A 109 -12.74 -9.42 5.74
N PHE A 110 -12.61 -9.24 4.42
CA PHE A 110 -11.37 -8.80 3.78
C PHE A 110 -11.63 -7.90 2.57
N VAL A 111 -10.61 -7.17 2.20
CA VAL A 111 -10.55 -6.26 1.06
C VAL A 111 -9.60 -6.83 0.01
N ILE A 112 -10.04 -6.93 -1.23
CA ILE A 112 -9.21 -7.35 -2.38
C ILE A 112 -9.02 -6.16 -3.30
N THR A 113 -7.76 -5.94 -3.71
CA THR A 113 -7.44 -4.93 -4.70
C THR A 113 -6.68 -5.54 -5.86
N THR A 114 -6.93 -5.06 -7.08
CA THR A 114 -6.15 -5.42 -8.26
C THR A 114 -5.87 -4.18 -9.13
N LYS A 115 -4.98 -4.31 -10.10
CA LYS A 115 -4.52 -3.19 -10.93
C LYS A 115 -4.60 -3.57 -12.38
N ILE A 116 -5.10 -2.63 -13.20
CA ILE A 116 -5.25 -2.76 -14.65
C ILE A 116 -4.31 -1.78 -15.35
N TYR A 117 -3.53 -2.28 -16.27
CA TYR A 117 -2.70 -1.57 -17.25
C TYR A 117 -1.86 -2.51 -18.13
N TRP A 118 -1.33 -3.62 -17.61
CA TRP A 118 -0.32 -4.49 -18.20
C TRP A 118 -0.85 -5.91 -18.40
N GLY A 119 -2.01 -6.06 -19.05
CA GLY A 119 -2.70 -7.34 -19.15
C GLY A 119 -1.95 -8.40 -19.97
N GLY A 120 -1.72 -8.15 -21.24
CA GLY A 120 -1.17 -9.14 -22.14
C GLY A 120 -0.08 -8.61 -23.08
N GLN A 121 0.10 -9.32 -24.20
CA GLN A 121 1.11 -8.98 -25.21
C GLN A 121 0.58 -8.06 -26.28
N ALA A 122 -0.71 -8.15 -26.63
CA ALA A 122 -1.33 -7.30 -27.63
C ALA A 122 -1.49 -5.86 -27.13
N GLU A 123 -1.44 -4.90 -28.04
CA GLU A 123 -1.63 -3.48 -27.72
C GLU A 123 -2.99 -3.21 -27.08
N THR A 124 -4.03 -3.93 -27.53
CA THR A 124 -5.39 -3.83 -26.98
C THR A 124 -5.54 -4.41 -25.56
N GLU A 125 -4.53 -5.13 -25.08
CA GLU A 125 -4.46 -5.71 -23.73
C GLU A 125 -3.62 -4.86 -22.78
N ARG A 126 -3.29 -3.61 -23.17
CA ARG A 126 -2.50 -2.66 -22.38
C ARG A 126 -3.16 -1.29 -22.33
N GLY A 127 -2.75 -0.49 -21.36
CA GLY A 127 -3.25 0.86 -21.18
C GLY A 127 -4.56 0.92 -20.39
N LEU A 128 -5.25 2.06 -20.53
CA LEU A 128 -6.49 2.37 -19.78
C LEU A 128 -7.67 2.64 -20.71
N SER A 129 -7.65 2.12 -21.94
CA SER A 129 -8.83 2.19 -22.79
C SER A 129 -10.04 1.56 -22.12
N ARG A 130 -11.23 2.05 -22.44
CA ARG A 130 -12.48 1.48 -21.92
C ARG A 130 -12.54 -0.04 -22.13
N LYS A 131 -12.07 -0.51 -23.29
CA LYS A 131 -12.02 -1.94 -23.62
C LYS A 131 -11.15 -2.68 -22.62
N HIS A 132 -9.89 -2.26 -22.45
CA HIS A 132 -8.96 -2.97 -21.55
C HIS A 132 -9.35 -2.88 -20.08
N ILE A 133 -9.87 -1.75 -19.61
CA ILE A 133 -10.38 -1.65 -18.22
C ILE A 133 -11.46 -2.70 -17.95
N ILE A 134 -12.44 -2.84 -18.85
CA ILE A 134 -13.57 -3.76 -18.65
C ILE A 134 -13.12 -5.23 -18.79
N GLU A 135 -12.40 -5.55 -19.85
CA GLU A 135 -11.97 -6.93 -20.13
C GLU A 135 -10.88 -7.39 -19.14
N GLY A 136 -9.90 -6.51 -18.85
CA GLY A 136 -8.84 -6.77 -17.89
C GLY A 136 -9.40 -7.05 -16.49
N LEU A 137 -10.36 -6.23 -16.02
CA LEU A 137 -10.99 -6.46 -14.73
C LEU A 137 -11.79 -7.77 -14.70
N ARG A 138 -12.55 -8.09 -15.75
CA ARG A 138 -13.25 -9.38 -15.84
C ARG A 138 -12.27 -10.55 -15.83
N GLY A 139 -11.16 -10.42 -16.52
CA GLY A 139 -10.08 -11.42 -16.49
C GLY A 139 -9.48 -11.58 -15.09
N SER A 140 -9.24 -10.49 -14.38
CA SER A 140 -8.78 -10.50 -12.97
C SER A 140 -9.79 -11.18 -12.04
N LEU A 141 -11.07 -10.86 -12.16
CA LEU A 141 -12.15 -11.50 -11.38
C LEU A 141 -12.24 -13.01 -11.64
N SER A 142 -12.12 -13.43 -12.90
CA SER A 142 -12.07 -14.86 -13.26
C SER A 142 -10.88 -15.56 -12.59
N ARG A 143 -9.68 -14.97 -12.63
CA ARG A 143 -8.48 -15.54 -11.98
C ARG A 143 -8.61 -15.55 -10.46
N LEU A 144 -9.15 -14.50 -9.86
CA LEU A 144 -9.45 -14.41 -8.43
C LEU A 144 -10.60 -15.34 -7.98
N GLN A 145 -11.42 -15.84 -8.90
CA GLN A 145 -12.64 -16.61 -8.62
C GLN A 145 -13.61 -15.82 -7.71
N MET A 146 -13.80 -14.54 -7.99
CA MET A 146 -14.62 -13.59 -7.22
C MET A 146 -15.56 -12.83 -8.15
N ASP A 147 -16.72 -12.43 -7.61
CA ASP A 147 -17.71 -11.62 -8.34
C ASP A 147 -17.30 -10.15 -8.41
N TYR A 148 -16.55 -9.65 -7.43
CA TYR A 148 -16.08 -8.27 -7.38
C TYR A 148 -14.75 -8.13 -6.60
N VAL A 149 -14.03 -7.05 -6.92
CA VAL A 149 -12.94 -6.53 -6.08
C VAL A 149 -13.40 -5.29 -5.31
N ASP A 150 -12.77 -5.00 -4.18
CA ASP A 150 -13.12 -3.81 -3.41
C ASP A 150 -12.55 -2.56 -4.06
N ILE A 151 -11.31 -2.61 -4.55
CA ILE A 151 -10.69 -1.48 -5.26
C ILE A 151 -10.01 -1.98 -6.53
N VAL A 152 -10.32 -1.36 -7.66
CA VAL A 152 -9.55 -1.50 -8.90
C VAL A 152 -8.66 -0.29 -9.11
N PHE A 153 -7.38 -0.50 -9.38
CA PHE A 153 -6.42 0.58 -9.62
C PHE A 153 -6.10 0.76 -11.10
N ALA A 154 -6.12 2.02 -11.56
CA ALA A 154 -5.44 2.44 -12.77
C ALA A 154 -3.93 2.50 -12.49
N ASN A 155 -3.16 1.53 -12.99
CA ASN A 155 -1.76 1.30 -12.54
C ASN A 155 -0.71 2.19 -13.20
N ARG A 156 -1.03 3.09 -14.02
CA ARG A 156 -0.23 4.20 -14.57
C ARG A 156 -1.17 5.13 -15.29
N THR A 157 -0.73 6.33 -15.57
CA THR A 157 -1.39 7.17 -16.56
C THR A 157 -1.16 6.61 -17.95
N ASP A 158 -2.17 6.75 -18.81
CA ASP A 158 -2.12 6.36 -20.22
C ASP A 158 -2.27 7.61 -21.09
N ILE A 159 -1.16 8.00 -21.70
CA ILE A 159 -1.14 9.19 -22.57
C ILE A 159 -1.95 9.04 -23.86
N ASN A 160 -2.31 7.81 -24.21
CA ASN A 160 -3.08 7.51 -25.42
C ASN A 160 -4.59 7.47 -25.16
N THR A 161 -5.01 7.49 -23.89
CA THR A 161 -6.42 7.41 -23.50
C THR A 161 -6.84 8.72 -22.81
N PRO A 162 -7.85 9.43 -23.33
CA PRO A 162 -8.38 10.63 -22.68
C PRO A 162 -8.84 10.36 -21.24
N MET A 163 -8.57 11.28 -20.32
CA MET A 163 -8.94 11.14 -18.91
C MET A 163 -10.44 10.86 -18.73
N GLU A 164 -11.29 11.50 -19.52
CA GLU A 164 -12.74 11.28 -19.49
C GLU A 164 -13.11 9.81 -19.79
N GLU A 165 -12.46 9.18 -20.74
CA GLU A 165 -12.69 7.77 -21.08
C GLU A 165 -12.33 6.87 -19.90
N VAL A 166 -11.18 7.11 -19.25
CA VAL A 166 -10.74 6.37 -18.07
C VAL A 166 -11.77 6.48 -16.95
N VAL A 167 -12.17 7.71 -16.59
CA VAL A 167 -13.12 7.95 -15.48
C VAL A 167 -14.49 7.34 -15.78
N ARG A 168 -14.97 7.44 -17.05
CA ARG A 168 -16.22 6.80 -17.47
C ARG A 168 -16.14 5.28 -17.42
N ALA A 169 -15.01 4.69 -17.81
CA ALA A 169 -14.81 3.25 -17.76
C ALA A 169 -14.75 2.74 -16.30
N MET A 170 -14.05 3.45 -15.40
CA MET A 170 -14.01 3.12 -13.98
C MET A 170 -15.38 3.25 -13.33
N THR A 171 -16.13 4.31 -13.63
CA THR A 171 -17.53 4.46 -13.17
C THR A 171 -18.41 3.33 -13.69
N PHE A 172 -18.23 2.92 -14.95
CA PHE A 172 -19.00 1.81 -15.53
C PHE A 172 -18.76 0.50 -14.79
N VAL A 173 -17.52 0.11 -14.52
CA VAL A 173 -17.23 -1.16 -13.82
C VAL A 173 -17.74 -1.15 -12.38
N ILE A 174 -17.78 0.01 -11.72
CA ILE A 174 -18.40 0.16 -10.39
C ILE A 174 -19.93 -0.01 -10.48
N ASN A 175 -20.57 0.66 -11.44
CA ASN A 175 -22.02 0.57 -11.63
C ASN A 175 -22.47 -0.85 -12.04
N GLN A 176 -21.58 -1.64 -12.65
CA GLN A 176 -21.81 -3.06 -12.95
C GLN A 176 -21.55 -3.98 -11.74
N GLY A 177 -21.13 -3.44 -10.60
CA GLY A 177 -20.82 -4.22 -9.41
C GLY A 177 -19.54 -5.06 -9.49
N LEU A 178 -18.64 -4.77 -10.46
CA LEU A 178 -17.37 -5.47 -10.63
C LEU A 178 -16.29 -4.95 -9.68
N ALA A 179 -16.43 -3.71 -9.21
CA ALA A 179 -15.60 -3.10 -8.19
C ALA A 179 -16.46 -2.18 -7.31
N MET A 180 -16.07 -1.99 -6.03
CA MET A 180 -16.74 -1.05 -5.14
C MET A 180 -16.20 0.37 -5.27
N TYR A 181 -14.88 0.49 -5.45
CA TYR A 181 -14.17 1.74 -5.60
C TYR A 181 -13.09 1.61 -6.68
N TRP A 182 -12.55 2.75 -7.11
CA TRP A 182 -11.35 2.76 -7.90
C TRP A 182 -10.31 3.74 -7.34
N GLY A 183 -9.04 3.47 -7.62
CA GLY A 183 -7.92 4.29 -7.23
C GLY A 183 -6.90 4.42 -8.35
N THR A 184 -5.86 5.18 -8.08
CA THR A 184 -4.75 5.40 -8.98
C THR A 184 -3.46 4.83 -8.40
N SER A 185 -2.51 4.46 -9.24
CA SER A 185 -1.18 4.05 -8.79
C SER A 185 -0.12 4.63 -9.71
N ARG A 186 0.86 5.31 -9.13
CA ARG A 186 1.94 6.03 -9.84
C ARG A 186 1.48 7.28 -10.60
N TRP A 187 0.28 7.80 -10.32
CA TRP A 187 -0.21 9.05 -10.91
C TRP A 187 0.34 10.26 -10.16
N SER A 188 0.58 11.36 -10.86
CA SER A 188 0.92 12.64 -10.25
C SER A 188 -0.31 13.26 -9.56
N ALA A 189 -0.08 14.21 -8.66
CA ALA A 189 -1.17 14.97 -8.04
C ALA A 189 -2.03 15.71 -9.07
N MET A 190 -1.44 16.18 -10.18
CA MET A 190 -2.16 16.85 -11.26
C MET A 190 -3.11 15.89 -11.98
N GLU A 191 -2.65 14.70 -12.34
CA GLU A 191 -3.47 13.68 -13.02
C GLU A 191 -4.62 13.19 -12.13
N ILE A 192 -4.38 13.04 -10.83
CA ILE A 192 -5.44 12.70 -9.86
C ILE A 192 -6.48 13.83 -9.79
N MET A 193 -6.05 15.09 -9.75
CA MET A 193 -6.95 16.24 -9.77
C MET A 193 -7.73 16.35 -11.06
N GLU A 194 -7.12 16.05 -12.21
CA GLU A 194 -7.81 16.00 -13.50
C GLU A 194 -8.92 14.94 -13.49
N ALA A 195 -8.60 13.71 -13.06
CA ALA A 195 -9.60 12.66 -12.93
C ALA A 195 -10.74 13.04 -11.97
N TYR A 196 -10.42 13.67 -10.85
CA TYR A 196 -11.41 14.17 -9.91
C TYR A 196 -12.30 15.25 -10.54
N SER A 197 -11.72 16.20 -11.26
CA SER A 197 -12.44 17.29 -11.94
C SER A 197 -13.39 16.75 -13.01
N VAL A 198 -12.92 15.81 -13.83
CA VAL A 198 -13.76 15.11 -14.82
C VAL A 198 -14.91 14.38 -14.15
N ALA A 199 -14.63 13.66 -13.06
CA ALA A 199 -15.68 12.96 -12.32
C ALA A 199 -16.74 13.91 -11.79
N ARG A 200 -16.35 15.06 -11.21
CA ARG A 200 -17.28 16.09 -10.71
C ARG A 200 -18.07 16.73 -11.82
N GLN A 201 -17.43 17.06 -12.95
CA GLN A 201 -18.09 17.70 -14.10
C GLN A 201 -19.20 16.84 -14.70
N PHE A 202 -19.01 15.54 -14.78
CA PHE A 202 -19.94 14.61 -15.43
C PHE A 202 -20.73 13.74 -14.47
N ASN A 203 -20.72 14.05 -13.16
CA ASN A 203 -21.39 13.27 -12.12
C ASN A 203 -21.01 11.78 -12.13
N LEU A 204 -19.70 11.52 -12.24
CA LEU A 204 -19.09 10.21 -12.26
C LEU A 204 -18.41 9.91 -10.90
N VAL A 205 -17.92 8.69 -10.72
CA VAL A 205 -17.24 8.26 -9.50
C VAL A 205 -15.76 8.70 -9.56
N PRO A 206 -15.26 9.53 -8.63
CA PRO A 206 -13.85 9.92 -8.58
C PRO A 206 -12.98 8.83 -7.94
N PRO A 207 -11.63 8.90 -8.15
CA PRO A 207 -10.71 8.00 -7.44
C PRO A 207 -10.69 8.30 -5.94
N VAL A 208 -10.57 7.24 -5.11
CA VAL A 208 -10.61 7.36 -3.65
C VAL A 208 -9.22 7.32 -3.01
N CYS A 209 -8.23 6.77 -3.68
CA CYS A 209 -6.87 6.65 -3.15
C CYS A 209 -5.82 6.59 -4.26
N GLU A 210 -4.59 6.95 -3.90
CA GLU A 210 -3.38 6.73 -4.70
C GLU A 210 -2.50 5.66 -4.05
N GLN A 211 -2.00 4.72 -4.85
CA GLN A 211 -1.03 3.73 -4.40
C GLN A 211 0.39 4.18 -4.79
N ALA A 212 1.15 4.70 -3.81
CA ALA A 212 2.42 5.37 -3.99
C ALA A 212 3.61 4.62 -3.37
N GLU A 213 4.80 4.73 -3.99
CA GLU A 213 6.05 4.31 -3.37
C GLU A 213 6.39 5.22 -2.21
N TYR A 214 6.68 4.62 -1.02
CA TYR A 214 7.04 5.40 0.14
C TYR A 214 7.97 4.64 1.07
N HIS A 215 9.14 5.19 1.27
CA HIS A 215 10.17 4.70 2.19
C HIS A 215 11.22 5.79 2.42
N TYR A 216 12.22 5.55 3.25
CA TYR A 216 13.28 6.50 3.61
C TYR A 216 13.92 7.24 2.44
N PHE A 217 14.02 6.63 1.26
CA PHE A 217 14.68 7.19 0.08
C PHE A 217 13.71 7.66 -1.01
N GLN A 218 12.39 7.57 -0.77
CA GLN A 218 11.34 8.03 -1.69
C GLN A 218 10.23 8.70 -0.90
N ARG A 219 10.28 10.02 -0.75
CA ARG A 219 9.46 10.80 0.19
C ARG A 219 8.56 11.84 -0.46
N ASP A 220 9.07 12.55 -1.47
CA ASP A 220 8.45 13.77 -2.03
C ASP A 220 6.96 13.61 -2.37
N LYS A 221 6.59 12.50 -3.01
CA LYS A 221 5.22 12.30 -3.43
C LYS A 221 4.26 12.26 -2.25
N VAL A 222 4.57 11.47 -1.24
CA VAL A 222 3.68 11.23 -0.09
C VAL A 222 3.71 12.38 0.90
N GLU A 223 4.88 13.01 1.10
CA GLU A 223 5.05 14.07 2.11
C GLU A 223 4.77 15.48 1.58
N VAL A 224 4.87 15.71 0.25
CA VAL A 224 4.71 17.05 -0.35
C VAL A 224 3.52 17.14 -1.30
N GLN A 225 3.37 16.17 -2.22
CA GLN A 225 2.39 16.30 -3.31
C GLN A 225 0.99 15.84 -2.90
N LEU A 226 0.86 14.71 -2.20
CA LEU A 226 -0.42 14.09 -1.88
C LEU A 226 -1.16 14.68 -0.67
N PRO A 227 -0.52 15.31 0.35
CA PRO A 227 -1.26 15.85 1.50
C PRO A 227 -2.33 16.87 1.13
N GLU A 228 -2.08 17.69 0.11
CA GLU A 228 -3.08 18.65 -0.37
C GLU A 228 -4.32 17.97 -0.95
N LEU A 229 -4.16 16.85 -1.67
CA LEU A 229 -5.28 16.06 -2.18
C LEU A 229 -6.07 15.40 -1.05
N TYR A 230 -5.38 14.87 -0.04
CA TYR A 230 -6.02 14.28 1.12
C TYR A 230 -6.91 15.31 1.84
N HIS A 231 -6.37 16.51 2.10
CA HIS A 231 -7.12 17.55 2.82
C HIS A 231 -8.26 18.16 2.00
N LYS A 232 -8.08 18.35 0.68
CA LYS A 232 -9.06 19.03 -0.17
C LYS A 232 -10.15 18.12 -0.71
N ILE A 233 -9.81 16.90 -1.09
CA ILE A 233 -10.74 16.01 -1.81
C ILE A 233 -10.83 14.60 -1.18
N GLY A 234 -10.14 14.35 -0.07
CA GLY A 234 -10.22 13.09 0.68
C GLY A 234 -9.52 11.90 0.02
N VAL A 235 -8.63 12.12 -0.98
CA VAL A 235 -7.87 11.03 -1.60
C VAL A 235 -6.83 10.51 -0.63
N GLY A 236 -7.02 9.27 -0.14
CA GLY A 236 -6.11 8.60 0.77
C GLY A 236 -4.86 8.05 0.06
N VAL A 237 -3.87 7.63 0.85
CA VAL A 237 -2.63 7.06 0.33
C VAL A 237 -2.46 5.63 0.83
N MET A 238 -2.27 4.70 -0.11
CA MET A 238 -1.75 3.36 0.15
C MET A 238 -0.29 3.34 -0.26
N THR A 239 0.61 2.95 0.63
CA THR A 239 2.04 2.98 0.33
C THR A 239 2.58 1.58 0.03
N TRP A 240 3.54 1.49 -0.90
CA TRP A 240 4.20 0.23 -1.23
C TRP A 240 5.73 0.34 -1.12
N SER A 241 6.39 -0.81 -0.98
CA SER A 241 7.84 -0.96 -0.80
C SER A 241 8.43 -0.23 0.43
N PRO A 242 7.83 -0.30 1.63
CA PRO A 242 8.35 0.39 2.81
C PRO A 242 9.79 -0.01 3.15
N LEU A 243 10.23 -1.20 2.72
CA LEU A 243 11.58 -1.72 2.91
C LEU A 243 12.49 -1.54 1.67
N ALA A 244 12.10 -0.76 0.66
CA ALA A 244 12.89 -0.47 -0.55
C ALA A 244 13.51 -1.74 -1.17
N CYS A 245 12.69 -2.77 -1.46
CA CYS A 245 13.13 -4.07 -1.98
C CYS A 245 14.11 -4.83 -1.05
N GLY A 246 14.11 -4.52 0.24
CA GLY A 246 14.97 -5.12 1.24
C GLY A 246 16.26 -4.35 1.53
N LEU A 247 16.49 -3.20 0.88
CA LEU A 247 17.64 -2.35 1.20
C LEU A 247 17.62 -1.92 2.68
N ILE A 248 16.45 -1.54 3.16
CA ILE A 248 16.28 -0.97 4.51
C ILE A 248 16.45 -2.01 5.61
N THR A 249 16.35 -3.29 5.29
CA THR A 249 16.58 -4.36 6.31
C THR A 249 18.05 -4.54 6.69
N GLY A 250 18.99 -3.86 6.02
CA GLY A 250 20.42 -3.98 6.25
C GLY A 250 21.07 -5.24 5.61
N LYS A 251 20.29 -6.16 5.05
CA LYS A 251 20.80 -7.45 4.53
C LYS A 251 21.79 -7.35 3.37
N TYR A 252 21.93 -6.17 2.76
CA TYR A 252 22.88 -5.91 1.69
C TYR A 252 24.12 -5.14 2.15
N CYS A 253 24.24 -4.84 3.44
CA CYS A 253 25.36 -4.04 3.96
C CYS A 253 26.73 -4.69 3.79
N ASP A 254 26.78 -6.03 3.80
CA ASP A 254 28.01 -6.81 3.68
C ASP A 254 28.11 -7.54 2.32
N GLY A 255 27.29 -7.15 1.36
CA GLY A 255 27.20 -7.74 0.04
C GLY A 255 25.80 -8.23 -0.32
N VAL A 256 25.66 -8.82 -1.51
CA VAL A 256 24.37 -9.38 -1.97
C VAL A 256 24.33 -10.86 -1.64
N PRO A 257 23.52 -11.32 -0.66
CA PRO A 257 23.40 -12.75 -0.36
C PRO A 257 22.80 -13.53 -1.54
N ASP A 258 23.28 -14.72 -1.82
CA ASP A 258 22.83 -15.55 -2.94
C ASP A 258 21.35 -15.94 -2.86
N THR A 259 20.82 -16.02 -1.64
CA THR A 259 19.40 -16.30 -1.37
C THR A 259 18.50 -15.05 -1.41
N SER A 260 19.09 -13.86 -1.67
CA SER A 260 18.36 -12.61 -1.67
C SER A 260 17.69 -12.33 -3.01
N ARG A 261 16.70 -11.44 -2.98
CA ARG A 261 16.00 -10.98 -4.18
C ARG A 261 16.95 -10.38 -5.22
N ALA A 262 18.02 -9.70 -4.81
CA ALA A 262 18.98 -9.07 -5.71
C ALA A 262 19.86 -10.09 -6.47
N ALA A 263 19.89 -11.35 -6.02
CA ALA A 263 20.61 -12.45 -6.71
C ALA A 263 19.72 -13.17 -7.73
N LEU A 264 18.40 -12.92 -7.76
CA LEU A 264 17.48 -13.60 -8.66
C LEU A 264 17.54 -13.04 -10.08
N LYS A 265 17.39 -13.93 -11.06
CA LYS A 265 17.25 -13.55 -12.48
C LYS A 265 16.07 -12.59 -12.69
N GLY A 266 16.32 -11.50 -13.42
CA GLY A 266 15.33 -10.42 -13.65
C GLY A 266 15.35 -9.33 -12.57
N TYR A 267 16.30 -9.40 -11.61
CA TYR A 267 16.55 -8.35 -10.61
C TYR A 267 17.97 -7.78 -10.69
N GLU A 268 18.61 -7.90 -11.85
CA GLU A 268 19.95 -7.37 -12.11
C GLU A 268 20.03 -5.88 -11.75
N TRP A 269 18.97 -5.11 -12.09
CA TRP A 269 18.83 -3.70 -11.73
C TRP A 269 18.91 -3.43 -10.23
N LEU A 270 18.43 -4.36 -9.38
CA LEU A 270 18.51 -4.22 -7.93
C LEU A 270 19.94 -4.49 -7.44
N LYS A 271 20.62 -5.46 -8.02
CA LYS A 271 22.03 -5.74 -7.75
C LYS A 271 22.89 -4.54 -8.11
N GLU A 272 22.70 -3.98 -9.31
CA GLU A 272 23.39 -2.77 -9.77
C GLU A 272 23.10 -1.58 -8.84
N LYS A 273 21.83 -1.37 -8.45
CA LYS A 273 21.45 -0.32 -7.51
C LYS A 273 22.15 -0.47 -6.16
N VAL A 274 22.21 -1.67 -5.60
CA VAL A 274 22.92 -1.94 -4.33
C VAL A 274 24.41 -1.64 -4.46
N GLN A 275 25.03 -1.99 -5.58
CA GLN A 275 26.46 -1.83 -5.84
C GLN A 275 26.87 -0.42 -6.29
N SER A 276 25.90 0.45 -6.64
CA SER A 276 26.16 1.83 -7.04
C SER A 276 26.69 2.69 -5.89
N ASP A 277 27.31 3.83 -6.21
CA ASP A 277 27.74 4.81 -5.20
C ASP A 277 26.60 5.29 -4.33
N GLU A 278 25.42 5.50 -4.94
CA GLU A 278 24.22 5.88 -4.21
C GLU A 278 23.77 4.76 -3.27
N GLY A 279 23.75 3.50 -3.75
CA GLY A 279 23.45 2.33 -2.92
C GLY A 279 24.39 2.21 -1.72
N ARG A 280 25.70 2.40 -1.92
CA ARG A 280 26.67 2.41 -0.82
C ARG A 280 26.40 3.50 0.21
N ARG A 281 26.10 4.74 -0.25
CA ARG A 281 25.70 5.84 0.67
C ARG A 281 24.44 5.50 1.43
N GLN A 282 23.44 4.92 0.77
CA GLN A 282 22.21 4.47 1.43
C GLN A 282 22.49 3.38 2.48
N MET A 283 23.37 2.42 2.18
CA MET A 283 23.75 1.38 3.15
C MET A 283 24.43 1.94 4.39
N MET A 284 25.27 2.95 4.27
CA MET A 284 25.86 3.62 5.45
C MET A 284 24.79 4.24 6.35
N LYS A 285 23.81 4.95 5.77
CA LYS A 285 22.68 5.50 6.51
C LYS A 285 21.84 4.40 7.19
N ILE A 286 21.64 3.29 6.50
CA ILE A 286 20.91 2.15 7.07
C ILE A 286 21.65 1.53 8.25
N LYS A 287 22.98 1.43 8.23
CA LYS A 287 23.75 0.97 9.41
C LYS A 287 23.53 1.86 10.64
N GLU A 288 23.49 3.17 10.47
CA GLU A 288 23.19 4.12 11.56
C GLU A 288 21.74 3.93 12.07
N ILE A 289 20.78 3.79 11.15
CA ILE A 289 19.36 3.56 11.49
C ILE A 289 19.18 2.20 12.20
N THR A 290 19.93 1.17 11.81
CA THR A 290 19.93 -0.13 12.48
C THR A 290 20.36 0.01 13.92
N THR A 291 21.44 0.76 14.19
CA THR A 291 21.88 1.05 15.58
C THR A 291 20.81 1.81 16.38
N LEU A 292 20.08 2.73 15.75
CA LEU A 292 18.95 3.41 16.41
C LEU A 292 17.82 2.43 16.73
N ALA A 293 17.46 1.54 15.78
CA ALA A 293 16.42 0.53 15.98
C ALA A 293 16.77 -0.44 17.13
N GLU A 294 18.02 -0.91 17.19
CA GLU A 294 18.52 -1.78 18.27
C GLU A 294 18.37 -1.12 19.65
N ARG A 295 18.67 0.16 19.77
CA ARG A 295 18.47 0.92 21.03
C ARG A 295 17.00 1.01 21.45
N LEU A 296 16.09 0.96 20.48
CA LEU A 296 14.65 0.95 20.70
C LEU A 296 14.08 -0.45 20.96
N GLY A 297 14.92 -1.49 20.85
CA GLY A 297 14.49 -2.88 20.97
C GLY A 297 13.69 -3.39 19.77
N CYS A 298 13.90 -2.84 18.58
CA CYS A 298 13.21 -3.26 17.36
C CYS A 298 14.20 -3.45 16.19
N THR A 299 13.72 -4.05 15.10
CA THR A 299 14.53 -4.19 13.88
C THR A 299 14.43 -2.95 13.00
N ALA A 300 15.42 -2.75 12.11
CA ALA A 300 15.38 -1.69 11.11
C ALA A 300 14.14 -1.79 10.21
N ALA A 301 13.68 -3.01 9.91
CA ALA A 301 12.46 -3.26 9.13
C ALA A 301 11.21 -2.76 9.88
N GLN A 302 11.09 -3.10 11.15
CA GLN A 302 9.98 -2.66 12.01
C GLN A 302 9.95 -1.13 12.15
N LEU A 303 11.10 -0.52 12.39
CA LEU A 303 11.23 0.94 12.50
C LEU A 303 10.81 1.63 11.19
N ALA A 304 11.25 1.12 10.02
CA ALA A 304 10.90 1.69 8.72
C ALA A 304 9.40 1.58 8.41
N ILE A 305 8.78 0.45 8.70
CA ILE A 305 7.35 0.26 8.51
C ILE A 305 6.57 1.21 9.44
N ALA A 306 6.93 1.29 10.72
CA ALA A 306 6.33 2.22 11.67
C ALA A 306 6.48 3.68 11.22
N TRP A 307 7.66 4.03 10.68
CA TRP A 307 7.91 5.35 10.13
C TRP A 307 6.98 5.68 8.95
N CYS A 308 6.73 4.74 8.03
CA CYS A 308 5.76 4.93 6.96
C CYS A 308 4.34 5.15 7.50
N MET A 309 3.95 4.41 8.54
CA MET A 309 2.62 4.49 9.14
C MET A 309 2.34 5.80 9.87
N ARG A 310 3.37 6.48 10.35
CA ARG A 310 3.22 7.74 11.09
C ARG A 310 2.69 8.88 10.24
N SER A 311 2.89 8.82 8.92
CA SER A 311 2.57 9.92 8.02
C SER A 311 1.08 10.17 7.93
N GLU A 312 0.68 11.44 8.03
CA GLU A 312 -0.71 11.84 7.85
C GLU A 312 -1.17 11.54 6.41
N GLY A 313 -2.40 11.07 6.26
CA GLY A 313 -2.94 10.67 4.96
C GLY A 313 -2.54 9.27 4.50
N VAL A 314 -1.53 8.62 5.09
CA VAL A 314 -1.23 7.22 4.85
C VAL A 314 -2.26 6.36 5.55
N SER A 315 -3.12 5.74 4.75
CA SER A 315 -4.21 4.87 5.22
C SER A 315 -3.76 3.42 5.37
N CYS A 316 -2.79 3.00 4.55
CA CYS A 316 -2.34 1.62 4.50
C CYS A 316 -0.88 1.53 4.04
N VAL A 317 -0.11 0.61 4.64
CA VAL A 317 1.26 0.27 4.23
C VAL A 317 1.29 -1.16 3.70
N LEU A 318 1.56 -1.30 2.40
CA LEU A 318 1.66 -2.58 1.72
C LEU A 318 3.03 -3.20 1.98
N ILE A 319 3.06 -4.37 2.60
CA ILE A 319 4.27 -5.13 2.83
C ILE A 319 4.31 -6.38 1.96
N GLY A 320 5.51 -6.83 1.59
CA GLY A 320 5.73 -8.08 0.89
C GLY A 320 6.74 -8.93 1.65
N VAL A 321 6.43 -10.21 1.82
CA VAL A 321 7.26 -11.15 2.55
C VAL A 321 7.47 -12.45 1.76
N SER A 322 8.49 -13.21 2.09
CA SER A 322 8.79 -14.51 1.51
C SER A 322 8.63 -15.66 2.51
N SER A 323 8.39 -15.36 3.79
CA SER A 323 8.14 -16.36 4.83
C SER A 323 7.20 -15.84 5.90
N THR A 324 6.68 -16.74 6.72
CA THR A 324 5.82 -16.44 7.87
C THR A 324 6.55 -15.68 8.96
N GLU A 325 7.84 -15.97 9.17
CA GLU A 325 8.70 -15.31 10.16
C GLU A 325 8.87 -13.83 9.81
N GLN A 326 9.17 -13.50 8.54
CA GLN A 326 9.24 -12.12 8.06
C GLN A 326 7.90 -11.39 8.21
N LEU A 327 6.79 -12.10 7.99
CA LEU A 327 5.48 -11.52 8.20
C LEU A 327 5.26 -11.12 9.65
N LEU A 328 5.47 -12.06 10.57
CA LEU A 328 5.27 -11.83 12.00
C LEU A 328 6.19 -10.73 12.51
N GLU A 329 7.46 -10.73 12.11
CA GLU A 329 8.40 -9.65 12.41
C GLU A 329 7.86 -8.29 11.93
N ASN A 330 7.41 -8.20 10.69
CA ASN A 330 6.91 -6.94 10.11
C ASN A 330 5.61 -6.46 10.80
N LEU A 331 4.74 -7.36 11.24
CA LEU A 331 3.51 -7.00 11.95
C LEU A 331 3.79 -6.37 13.33
N GLU A 332 4.88 -6.75 13.99
CA GLU A 332 5.31 -6.13 15.25
C GLU A 332 5.67 -4.63 15.10
N ALA A 333 5.86 -4.13 13.88
CA ALA A 333 6.06 -2.70 13.63
C ALA A 333 4.93 -1.81 14.19
N ILE A 334 3.73 -2.36 14.39
CA ILE A 334 2.61 -1.64 15.02
C ILE A 334 3.00 -1.18 16.44
N LYS A 335 3.70 -2.03 17.17
CA LYS A 335 4.15 -1.71 18.54
C LYS A 335 5.21 -0.60 18.53
N VAL A 336 6.04 -0.56 17.50
CA VAL A 336 7.09 0.45 17.33
C VAL A 336 6.52 1.84 17.06
N LEU A 337 5.29 1.92 16.50
CA LEU A 337 4.66 3.22 16.20
C LEU A 337 4.53 4.11 17.45
N SER A 338 4.30 3.53 18.62
CA SER A 338 4.21 4.27 19.88
C SER A 338 5.56 4.81 20.37
N LEU A 339 6.67 4.26 19.88
CA LEU A 339 8.04 4.66 20.23
C LEU A 339 8.55 5.82 19.32
N LEU A 340 7.86 6.11 18.22
CA LEU A 340 8.23 7.18 17.28
C LEU A 340 7.89 8.56 17.87
N THR A 341 8.76 9.05 18.76
CA THR A 341 8.66 10.43 19.27
C THR A 341 9.08 11.45 18.21
N PRO A 342 8.67 12.72 18.32
CA PRO A 342 9.16 13.78 17.43
C PRO A 342 10.69 13.87 17.39
N GLU A 343 11.37 13.70 18.51
CA GLU A 343 12.82 13.75 18.63
C GLU A 343 13.48 12.61 17.83
N LEU A 344 12.93 11.40 17.91
CA LEU A 344 13.42 10.27 17.13
C LEU A 344 13.22 10.49 15.62
N VAL A 345 12.09 11.07 15.23
CA VAL A 345 11.84 11.41 13.82
C VAL A 345 12.87 12.43 13.33
N VAL A 346 13.20 13.46 14.12
CA VAL A 346 14.26 14.43 13.79
C VAL A 346 15.63 13.76 13.66
N GLN A 347 15.95 12.79 14.53
CA GLN A 347 17.19 12.01 14.41
C GLN A 347 17.22 11.20 13.11
N LEU A 348 16.13 10.51 12.77
CA LEU A 348 16.02 9.77 11.51
C LEU A 348 16.17 10.70 10.30
N ASP A 349 15.51 11.86 10.33
CA ASP A 349 15.59 12.85 9.25
C ASP A 349 17.02 13.42 9.11
N SER A 350 17.75 13.59 10.21
CA SER A 350 19.16 14.02 10.21
C SER A 350 20.07 12.96 9.54
N VAL A 351 19.90 11.67 9.87
CA VAL A 351 20.65 10.57 9.26
C VAL A 351 20.31 10.45 7.77
N LEU A 352 19.04 10.53 7.43
CA LEU A 352 18.58 10.41 6.04
C LEU A 352 19.01 11.60 5.17
N GLY A 353 19.01 12.82 5.71
CA GLY A 353 19.44 14.03 5.02
C GLY A 353 18.68 14.33 3.72
N ASN A 354 17.43 13.87 3.62
CA ASN A 354 16.59 13.98 2.43
C ASN A 354 15.15 14.38 2.75
N MET A 355 14.96 15.12 3.83
CA MET A 355 13.65 15.65 4.18
C MET A 355 13.13 16.54 3.05
N PRO A 356 11.95 16.26 2.48
CA PRO A 356 11.43 17.07 1.40
C PRO A 356 11.00 18.46 1.92
N HIS A 357 11.24 19.49 1.13
CA HIS A 357 10.80 20.86 1.44
C HIS A 357 9.60 21.25 0.58
N SER A 358 8.55 21.71 1.22
CA SER A 358 7.42 22.30 0.50
C SER A 358 7.80 23.69 -0.01
N LYS A 359 7.54 23.97 -1.30
CA LYS A 359 7.73 25.31 -1.87
C LYS A 359 6.88 26.40 -1.18
N LYS A 360 5.92 26.02 -0.34
CA LYS A 360 5.10 26.97 0.45
C LYS A 360 5.85 27.52 1.66
N GLU A 361 6.87 26.83 2.18
CA GLU A 361 7.67 27.27 3.34
C GLU A 361 8.71 28.34 2.99
N THR A 362 9.00 28.56 1.70
CA THR A 362 9.98 29.52 1.20
C THR A 362 9.41 30.93 0.92
N ARG A 363 8.16 31.22 1.32
CA ARG A 363 7.51 32.53 1.12
C ARG A 363 7.28 33.29 2.43
N HIS A 364 8.27 33.27 3.32
CA HIS A 364 8.32 34.17 4.48
C HIS A 364 9.56 35.05 4.43
#